data_863fc69cf3c6b6b88225658638e286c4
#
_entry.id   863fc69cf3c6b6b88225658638e286c4
#
_cell.length_a   1.000
_cell.length_b   1.000
_cell.length_c   1.000
_cell.angle_alpha   90.00
_cell.angle_beta   90.00
_cell.angle_gamma   90.00
#
_symmetry.space_group_name_H-M   'P 1'
#
loop_
_entity.id
_entity.type
_entity.pdbx_description
1 polymer ?
#
loop_
_entity_poly.entity_id
_entity_poly.type
_entity_poly.pdbx_seq_one_letter_code
_entity_poly.pdbx_strand_id
1 'polypeptide(L)'
;MSKVALITGITGQDGAYLAEYLIKKGYIVHGIKRRSSMFNTDRIDHLYQDPHVENRNLILHYGDLTDSLNLTRIIGEIQPDEIYNLAAMSHVKVSFDTPEYTANTDGLGVLRILEAVRLLNLIPKTRIYQASTSELYGLVQEVPQKETTPFYPRSPYAVAKL
;
A
#
# COMPACT_ATOMS: atom_id res chain seq x y z
N MET A 1 -2.10 -6.78 23.87
CA MET A 1 -2.42 -5.57 23.08
C MET A 1 -2.75 -6.00 21.66
N SER A 2 -3.76 -5.40 21.03
CA SER A 2 -4.08 -5.66 19.62
C SER A 2 -2.94 -5.16 18.74
N LYS A 3 -2.58 -5.91 17.71
CA LYS A 3 -1.62 -5.45 16.70
C LYS A 3 -2.23 -4.33 15.85
N VAL A 4 -1.39 -3.43 15.39
CA VAL A 4 -1.76 -2.30 14.53
C VAL A 4 -1.23 -2.53 13.13
N ALA A 5 -2.12 -2.51 12.13
CA ALA A 5 -1.78 -2.62 10.72
C ALA A 5 -2.10 -1.33 9.97
N LEU A 6 -1.19 -0.91 9.10
CA LEU A 6 -1.41 0.17 8.14
C LEU A 6 -1.52 -0.41 6.73
N ILE A 7 -2.63 -0.12 6.02
CA ILE A 7 -2.87 -0.57 4.65
C ILE A 7 -2.93 0.64 3.74
N THR A 8 -2.01 0.73 2.76
CA THR A 8 -2.18 1.66 1.64
C THR A 8 -3.05 1.01 0.57
N GLY A 9 -3.84 1.80 -0.15
CA GLY A 9 -4.75 1.24 -1.15
C GLY A 9 -5.91 0.43 -0.56
N ILE A 10 -6.33 0.76 0.66
CA ILE A 10 -7.40 0.05 1.38
C ILE A 10 -8.73 0.00 0.63
N THR A 11 -8.99 0.96 -0.25
CA THR A 11 -10.22 1.03 -1.06
C THR A 11 -10.17 0.13 -2.31
N GLY A 12 -9.02 -0.49 -2.60
CA GLY A 12 -8.88 -1.50 -3.63
C GLY A 12 -9.46 -2.85 -3.21
N GLN A 13 -9.51 -3.81 -4.14
CA GLN A 13 -10.03 -5.15 -3.89
C GLN A 13 -9.25 -5.86 -2.77
N ASP A 14 -7.96 -6.01 -2.94
CA ASP A 14 -7.10 -6.71 -1.98
C ASP A 14 -7.03 -5.98 -0.64
N GLY A 15 -6.98 -4.62 -0.68
CA GLY A 15 -6.98 -3.80 0.53
C GLY A 15 -8.23 -3.96 1.37
N ALA A 16 -9.39 -4.02 0.74
CA ALA A 16 -10.68 -4.21 1.41
C ALA A 16 -10.79 -5.60 2.06
N TYR A 17 -10.45 -6.66 1.32
CA TYR A 17 -10.44 -8.03 1.86
C TYR A 17 -9.44 -8.21 2.99
N LEU A 18 -8.24 -7.62 2.85
CA LEU A 18 -7.23 -7.68 3.90
C LEU A 18 -7.69 -6.93 5.16
N ALA A 19 -8.30 -5.75 5.01
CA ALA A 19 -8.84 -4.99 6.13
C ALA A 19 -9.88 -5.81 6.91
N GLU A 20 -10.83 -6.39 6.20
CA GLU A 20 -11.86 -7.26 6.81
C GLU A 20 -11.24 -8.46 7.54
N TYR A 21 -10.28 -9.11 6.93
CA TYR A 21 -9.58 -10.26 7.51
C TYR A 21 -8.79 -9.89 8.79
N LEU A 22 -8.06 -8.78 8.76
CA LEU A 22 -7.29 -8.33 9.91
C LEU A 22 -8.19 -7.87 11.08
N ILE A 23 -9.28 -7.17 10.78
CA ILE A 23 -10.30 -6.80 11.78
C ILE A 23 -10.86 -8.05 12.47
N LYS A 24 -11.24 -9.08 11.71
CA LYS A 24 -11.70 -10.37 12.25
C LYS A 24 -10.66 -11.07 13.13
N LYS A 25 -9.37 -10.80 12.89
CA LYS A 25 -8.25 -11.28 13.71
C LYS A 25 -7.96 -10.41 14.94
N GLY A 26 -8.72 -9.35 15.18
CA GLY A 26 -8.56 -8.47 16.33
C GLY A 26 -7.48 -7.40 16.17
N TYR A 27 -7.07 -7.09 14.93
CA TYR A 27 -6.18 -5.95 14.65
C TYR A 27 -6.94 -4.64 14.73
N ILE A 28 -6.21 -3.57 15.03
CA ILE A 28 -6.61 -2.20 14.72
C ILE A 28 -6.04 -1.89 13.33
N VAL A 29 -6.92 -1.62 12.38
CA VAL A 29 -6.56 -1.38 10.99
C VAL A 29 -6.64 0.11 10.67
N HIS A 30 -5.53 0.67 10.24
CA HIS A 30 -5.45 2.01 9.67
C HIS A 30 -5.35 1.91 8.15
N GLY A 31 -6.17 2.64 7.44
CA GLY A 31 -6.19 2.62 5.97
C GLY A 31 -5.87 3.98 5.37
N ILE A 32 -4.98 4.03 4.39
CA ILE A 32 -4.74 5.22 3.59
C ILE A 32 -5.62 5.19 2.36
N LYS A 33 -6.44 6.23 2.18
CA LYS A 33 -7.25 6.48 0.98
C LYS A 33 -6.89 7.83 0.37
N ARG A 34 -6.90 7.91 -0.96
CA ARG A 34 -6.67 9.18 -1.65
C ARG A 34 -7.92 10.06 -1.60
N ARG A 35 -7.73 11.36 -1.59
CA ARG A 35 -8.82 12.32 -1.85
C ARG A 35 -9.24 12.18 -3.30
N SER A 36 -10.53 11.96 -3.52
CA SER A 36 -11.16 11.90 -4.84
C SER A 36 -12.39 12.79 -4.88
N SER A 37 -12.75 13.30 -6.06
CA SER A 37 -14.01 14.00 -6.28
C SER A 37 -15.22 13.06 -6.28
N MET A 38 -15.01 11.78 -6.55
CA MET A 38 -16.03 10.74 -6.48
C MET A 38 -15.81 9.87 -5.24
N PHE A 39 -16.88 9.26 -4.73
CA PHE A 39 -16.78 8.26 -3.69
C PHE A 39 -15.96 7.05 -4.19
N ASN A 40 -15.04 6.57 -3.38
CA ASN A 40 -14.17 5.45 -3.71
C ASN A 40 -14.04 4.45 -2.55
N THR A 41 -15.03 4.45 -1.64
CA THR A 41 -15.02 3.63 -0.41
C THR A 41 -15.99 2.47 -0.42
N ASP A 42 -16.74 2.26 -1.50
CA ASP A 42 -17.84 1.28 -1.61
C ASP A 42 -17.46 -0.11 -1.09
N ARG A 43 -16.18 -0.53 -1.32
CA ARG A 43 -15.68 -1.85 -0.87
C ARG A 43 -15.47 -1.96 0.63
N ILE A 44 -15.36 -0.84 1.33
CA ILE A 44 -15.09 -0.78 2.77
C ILE A 44 -16.20 -0.09 3.58
N ASP A 45 -17.27 0.37 2.92
CA ASP A 45 -18.38 1.08 3.59
C ASP A 45 -19.05 0.21 4.66
N HIS A 46 -19.13 -1.10 4.45
CA HIS A 46 -19.67 -2.05 5.42
C HIS A 46 -18.78 -2.22 6.68
N LEU A 47 -17.53 -1.78 6.61
CA LEU A 47 -16.59 -1.78 7.74
C LEU A 47 -16.52 -0.41 8.45
N TYR A 48 -17.20 0.61 7.90
CA TYR A 48 -17.15 1.96 8.42
C TYR A 48 -17.62 2.03 9.88
N GLN A 49 -16.89 2.78 10.67
CA GLN A 49 -17.23 3.08 12.06
C GLN A 49 -17.21 4.60 12.27
N ASP A 50 -18.23 5.10 12.97
CA ASP A 50 -18.32 6.52 13.29
C ASP A 50 -17.04 6.99 14.02
N PRO A 51 -16.41 8.09 13.58
CA PRO A 51 -15.22 8.65 14.25
C PRO A 51 -15.39 8.98 15.74
N HIS A 52 -16.62 9.13 16.22
CA HIS A 52 -16.92 9.43 17.61
C HIS A 52 -17.10 8.19 18.49
N VAL A 53 -17.11 6.98 17.90
CA VAL A 53 -17.17 5.73 18.66
C VAL A 53 -15.79 5.41 19.22
N GLU A 54 -15.75 5.14 20.54
CA GLU A 54 -14.54 4.64 21.20
C GLU A 54 -14.22 3.19 20.74
N ASN A 55 -12.95 2.81 20.79
CA ASN A 55 -12.47 1.47 20.45
C ASN A 55 -12.72 1.03 18.98
N ARG A 56 -12.66 1.97 18.04
CA ARG A 56 -12.71 1.64 16.62
C ARG A 56 -11.56 0.71 16.23
N ASN A 57 -11.86 -0.24 15.36
CA ASN A 57 -10.87 -1.14 14.78
C ASN A 57 -10.59 -0.85 13.30
N LEU A 58 -11.28 0.14 12.69
CA LEU A 58 -10.97 0.71 11.39
C LEU A 58 -10.87 2.24 11.46
N ILE A 59 -9.72 2.78 11.07
CA ILE A 59 -9.43 4.21 11.05
C ILE A 59 -8.89 4.59 9.67
N LEU A 60 -9.55 5.53 8.99
CA LEU A 60 -9.19 5.97 7.64
C LEU A 60 -8.44 7.30 7.66
N HIS A 61 -7.35 7.38 6.90
CA HIS A 61 -6.54 8.57 6.72
C HIS A 61 -6.54 9.01 5.26
N TYR A 62 -6.57 10.31 5.02
CA TYR A 62 -6.28 10.84 3.68
C TYR A 62 -4.78 10.93 3.48
N GLY A 63 -4.29 10.33 2.40
CA GLY A 63 -2.88 10.34 2.04
C GLY A 63 -2.65 9.88 0.61
N ASP A 64 -1.47 10.19 0.09
CA ASP A 64 -1.02 9.78 -1.24
C ASP A 64 0.44 9.31 -1.16
N LEU A 65 0.82 8.29 -1.93
CA LEU A 65 2.20 7.79 -1.99
C LEU A 65 3.18 8.84 -2.56
N THR A 66 2.66 9.88 -3.20
CA THR A 66 3.47 10.99 -3.72
C THR A 66 3.78 12.06 -2.67
N ASP A 67 3.18 12.00 -1.47
CA ASP A 67 3.36 12.97 -0.38
C ASP A 67 4.15 12.36 0.78
N SER A 68 5.46 12.61 0.79
CA SER A 68 6.38 12.08 1.81
C SER A 68 6.10 12.61 3.22
N LEU A 69 5.73 13.90 3.35
CA LEU A 69 5.47 14.50 4.66
C LEU A 69 4.20 13.94 5.29
N ASN A 70 3.14 13.79 4.48
CA ASN A 70 1.89 13.21 4.95
C ASN A 70 2.08 11.74 5.36
N LEU A 71 2.81 10.93 4.56
CA LEU A 71 3.12 9.54 4.91
C LEU A 71 3.93 9.45 6.21
N THR A 72 4.97 10.28 6.36
CA THR A 72 5.79 10.30 7.58
C THR A 72 4.95 10.65 8.80
N ARG A 73 4.07 11.66 8.69
CA ARG A 73 3.15 12.04 9.76
C ARG A 73 2.21 10.89 10.13
N ILE A 74 1.54 10.28 9.16
CA ILE A 74 0.61 9.17 9.40
C ILE A 74 1.32 7.99 10.07
N ILE A 75 2.47 7.56 9.53
CA ILE A 75 3.24 6.44 10.09
C ILE A 75 3.73 6.77 11.51
N GLY A 76 4.16 8.02 11.75
CA GLY A 76 4.61 8.48 13.06
C GLY A 76 3.50 8.53 14.12
N GLU A 77 2.29 8.93 13.74
CA GLU A 77 1.12 8.94 14.63
C GLU A 77 0.65 7.52 14.98
N ILE A 78 0.67 6.62 14.00
CA ILE A 78 0.15 5.24 14.13
C ILE A 78 1.18 4.31 14.77
N GLN A 79 2.45 4.45 14.41
CA GLN A 79 3.53 3.53 14.77
C GLN A 79 3.15 2.05 14.54
N PRO A 80 2.81 1.65 13.31
CA PRO A 80 2.24 0.34 13.02
C PRO A 80 3.20 -0.81 13.31
N ASP A 81 2.65 -1.96 13.68
CA ASP A 81 3.39 -3.22 13.76
C ASP A 81 3.62 -3.82 12.37
N GLU A 82 2.66 -3.58 11.46
CA GLU A 82 2.69 -4.11 10.09
C GLU A 82 2.22 -3.05 9.09
N ILE A 83 2.93 -2.91 7.97
CA ILE A 83 2.54 -2.06 6.84
C ILE A 83 2.31 -2.96 5.62
N TYR A 84 1.14 -2.84 5.01
CA TYR A 84 0.78 -3.51 3.77
C TYR A 84 0.67 -2.47 2.66
N ASN A 85 1.70 -2.36 1.82
CA ASN A 85 1.71 -1.41 0.71
C ASN A 85 1.08 -2.05 -0.53
N LEU A 86 -0.22 -1.83 -0.70
CA LEU A 86 -1.02 -2.33 -1.82
C LEU A 86 -1.38 -1.23 -2.83
N ALA A 87 -1.16 0.04 -2.46
CA ALA A 87 -1.44 1.16 -3.36
C ALA A 87 -0.46 1.18 -4.53
N ALA A 88 -0.99 1.40 -5.71
CA ALA A 88 -0.21 1.55 -6.93
C ALA A 88 -1.03 2.23 -8.04
N MET A 89 -0.35 2.76 -9.04
CA MET A 89 -0.91 3.01 -10.36
C MET A 89 -0.78 1.70 -11.17
N SER A 90 -1.70 0.76 -10.95
CA SER A 90 -1.56 -0.65 -11.36
C SER A 90 -2.02 -0.97 -12.78
N HIS A 91 -2.48 0.04 -13.56
CA HIS A 91 -2.96 -0.19 -14.92
C HIS A 91 -1.81 -0.14 -15.92
N VAL A 92 -1.35 -1.31 -16.39
CA VAL A 92 -0.18 -1.44 -17.29
C VAL A 92 -0.27 -0.53 -18.51
N LYS A 93 -1.42 -0.52 -19.21
CA LYS A 93 -1.57 0.35 -20.42
C LYS A 93 -1.42 1.83 -20.06
N VAL A 94 -2.05 2.30 -18.98
CA VAL A 94 -1.97 3.70 -18.55
C VAL A 94 -0.55 4.07 -18.13
N SER A 95 0.28 3.13 -17.68
CA SER A 95 1.68 3.42 -17.33
C SER A 95 2.49 3.94 -18.52
N PHE A 96 2.13 3.59 -19.76
CA PHE A 96 2.76 4.15 -20.96
C PHE A 96 2.32 5.58 -21.25
N ASP A 97 1.10 5.95 -20.85
CA ASP A 97 0.57 7.30 -21.03
C ASP A 97 1.03 8.26 -19.92
N THR A 98 1.28 7.71 -18.69
CA THR A 98 1.69 8.48 -17.51
C THR A 98 2.90 7.84 -16.80
N PRO A 99 4.06 7.67 -17.46
CA PRO A 99 5.19 6.92 -16.90
C PRO A 99 5.82 7.61 -15.69
N GLU A 100 5.89 8.92 -15.67
CA GLU A 100 6.44 9.70 -14.55
C GLU A 100 5.57 9.55 -13.29
N TYR A 101 4.25 9.69 -13.43
CA TYR A 101 3.32 9.47 -12.31
C TYR A 101 3.42 8.04 -11.78
N THR A 102 3.52 7.06 -12.68
CA THR A 102 3.70 5.64 -12.33
C THR A 102 4.98 5.43 -11.51
N ALA A 103 6.12 5.95 -12.00
CA ALA A 103 7.39 5.85 -11.28
C ALA A 103 7.34 6.57 -9.92
N ASN A 104 6.72 7.74 -9.87
CA ASN A 104 6.60 8.52 -8.64
C ASN A 104 5.72 7.82 -7.58
N THR A 105 4.63 7.17 -8.01
CA THR A 105 3.72 6.47 -7.10
C THR A 105 4.26 5.10 -6.71
N ASP A 106 4.68 4.29 -7.68
CA ASP A 106 4.95 2.86 -7.48
C ASP A 106 6.40 2.59 -7.05
N GLY A 107 7.36 3.39 -7.52
CA GLY A 107 8.77 3.30 -7.13
C GLY A 107 9.11 4.22 -5.95
N LEU A 108 9.03 5.55 -6.16
CA LEU A 108 9.36 6.51 -5.11
C LEU A 108 8.38 6.45 -3.93
N GLY A 109 7.14 6.03 -4.15
CA GLY A 109 6.17 5.82 -3.06
C GLY A 109 6.64 4.77 -2.07
N VAL A 110 7.21 3.65 -2.54
CA VAL A 110 7.81 2.62 -1.68
C VAL A 110 8.99 3.20 -0.90
N LEU A 111 9.89 3.92 -1.57
CA LEU A 111 11.03 4.57 -0.92
C LEU A 111 10.57 5.51 0.21
N ARG A 112 9.51 6.30 0.00
CA ARG A 112 8.96 7.20 1.02
C ARG A 112 8.48 6.46 2.27
N ILE A 113 7.81 5.31 2.08
CA ILE A 113 7.38 4.46 3.22
C ILE A 113 8.60 3.92 3.97
N LEU A 114 9.59 3.38 3.26
CA LEU A 114 10.81 2.86 3.87
C LEU A 114 11.59 3.93 4.63
N GLU A 115 11.75 5.12 4.04
CA GLU A 115 12.39 6.26 4.69
C GLU A 115 11.61 6.76 5.92
N ALA A 116 10.27 6.81 5.86
CA ALA A 116 9.47 7.16 7.02
C ALA A 116 9.71 6.18 8.18
N VAL A 117 9.69 4.87 7.90
CA VAL A 117 9.97 3.82 8.91
C VAL A 117 11.38 3.96 9.48
N ARG A 118 12.38 4.25 8.63
CA ARG A 118 13.78 4.47 9.05
C ARG A 118 13.92 5.73 9.93
N LEU A 119 13.39 6.85 9.48
CA LEU A 119 13.47 8.14 10.18
C LEU A 119 12.78 8.13 11.54
N LEU A 120 11.69 7.38 11.64
CA LEU A 120 10.90 7.23 12.87
C LEU A 120 11.46 6.14 13.82
N ASN A 121 12.60 5.52 13.49
CA ASN A 121 13.21 4.43 14.25
C ASN A 121 12.28 3.21 14.46
N LEU A 122 11.43 2.90 13.48
CA LEU A 122 10.45 1.81 13.55
C LEU A 122 11.00 0.48 12.98
N ILE A 123 12.21 0.44 12.43
CA ILE A 123 12.83 -0.78 11.85
C ILE A 123 12.77 -1.99 12.78
N PRO A 124 13.04 -1.88 14.09
CA PRO A 124 12.99 -3.04 14.98
C PRO A 124 11.58 -3.58 15.22
N LYS A 125 10.54 -2.78 14.98
CA LYS A 125 9.15 -3.07 15.31
C LYS A 125 8.33 -3.40 14.06
N THR A 126 8.41 -2.57 13.02
CA THR A 126 7.48 -2.59 11.88
C THR A 126 7.91 -3.59 10.81
N ARG A 127 7.02 -4.49 10.44
CA ARG A 127 7.17 -5.38 9.29
C ARG A 127 6.45 -4.79 8.08
N ILE A 128 7.08 -4.89 6.91
CA ILE A 128 6.53 -4.30 5.68
C ILE A 128 6.30 -5.41 4.65
N TYR A 129 5.08 -5.45 4.13
CA TYR A 129 4.73 -6.21 2.93
C TYR A 129 4.60 -5.27 1.75
N GLN A 130 5.35 -5.52 0.69
CA GLN A 130 5.25 -4.82 -0.59
C GLN A 130 4.55 -5.70 -1.61
N ALA A 131 3.38 -5.27 -2.09
CA ALA A 131 2.74 -5.92 -3.22
C ALA A 131 3.56 -5.64 -4.48
N SER A 132 4.15 -6.70 -5.03
CA SER A 132 4.90 -6.64 -6.27
C SER A 132 4.00 -7.04 -7.46
N THR A 133 4.57 -7.59 -8.52
CA THR A 133 3.83 -7.95 -9.73
C THR A 133 4.55 -9.05 -10.51
N SER A 134 3.80 -9.94 -11.17
CA SER A 134 4.34 -10.89 -12.14
C SER A 134 4.92 -10.21 -13.40
N GLU A 135 4.54 -8.96 -13.64
CA GLU A 135 5.08 -8.14 -14.74
C GLU A 135 6.60 -7.89 -14.63
N LEU A 136 7.20 -8.13 -13.46
CA LEU A 136 8.66 -8.09 -13.30
C LEU A 136 9.36 -9.09 -14.23
N TYR A 137 8.77 -10.27 -14.44
CA TYR A 137 9.32 -11.26 -15.34
C TYR A 137 9.22 -10.83 -16.81
N GLY A 138 8.20 -10.07 -17.20
CA GLY A 138 8.03 -9.43 -18.50
C GLY A 138 8.29 -10.35 -19.68
N LEU A 139 9.42 -10.18 -20.39
CA LEU A 139 9.91 -11.13 -21.38
C LEU A 139 10.57 -12.32 -20.65
N VAL A 140 9.78 -13.31 -20.34
CA VAL A 140 10.14 -14.46 -19.51
C VAL A 140 11.41 -15.15 -20.00
N GLN A 141 12.41 -15.34 -19.12
CA GLN A 141 13.70 -15.91 -19.44
C GLN A 141 13.76 -17.43 -19.21
N GLU A 142 12.85 -17.99 -18.42
CA GLU A 142 12.67 -19.43 -18.20
C GLU A 142 11.23 -19.80 -17.85
N VAL A 143 10.83 -21.04 -18.15
CA VAL A 143 9.49 -21.59 -17.87
C VAL A 143 9.65 -22.95 -17.21
N PRO A 144 9.04 -23.21 -16.04
CA PRO A 144 8.30 -22.26 -15.19
C PRO A 144 9.24 -21.25 -14.51
N GLN A 145 8.70 -20.06 -14.11
CA GLN A 145 9.44 -19.10 -13.31
C GLN A 145 9.63 -19.62 -11.87
N LYS A 146 10.71 -19.18 -11.26
CA LYS A 146 11.07 -19.45 -9.85
C LYS A 146 11.76 -18.22 -9.26
N GLU A 147 12.09 -18.25 -7.98
CA GLU A 147 12.68 -17.11 -7.27
C GLU A 147 14.02 -16.65 -7.85
N THR A 148 14.75 -17.51 -8.55
CA THR A 148 16.04 -17.21 -9.20
C THR A 148 15.89 -16.77 -10.66
N THR A 149 14.67 -16.78 -11.24
CA THR A 149 14.43 -16.35 -12.61
C THR A 149 14.74 -14.86 -12.75
N PRO A 150 15.60 -14.46 -13.70
CA PRO A 150 15.92 -13.06 -13.92
C PRO A 150 14.67 -12.24 -14.31
N PHE A 151 14.54 -11.03 -13.74
CA PHE A 151 13.52 -10.09 -14.17
C PHE A 151 13.88 -9.45 -15.49
N TYR A 152 12.86 -9.24 -16.33
CA TYR A 152 13.00 -8.58 -17.62
C TYR A 152 11.75 -7.72 -17.91
N PRO A 153 11.53 -6.62 -17.15
CA PRO A 153 10.30 -5.82 -17.25
C PRO A 153 10.14 -5.19 -18.64
N ARG A 154 8.89 -5.07 -19.10
CA ARG A 154 8.55 -4.58 -20.44
C ARG A 154 7.53 -3.44 -20.42
N SER A 155 7.26 -2.87 -19.25
CA SER A 155 6.36 -1.72 -19.10
C SER A 155 6.90 -0.75 -18.05
N PRO A 156 6.55 0.56 -18.14
CA PRO A 156 6.87 1.52 -17.08
C PRO A 156 6.34 1.09 -15.71
N TYR A 157 5.17 0.45 -15.66
CA TYR A 157 4.63 -0.13 -14.42
C TYR A 157 5.57 -1.19 -13.85
N ALA A 158 6.00 -2.15 -14.68
CA ALA A 158 6.90 -3.20 -14.23
C ALA A 158 8.24 -2.65 -13.74
N VAL A 159 8.82 -1.68 -14.46
CA VAL A 159 10.07 -1.01 -14.06
C VAL A 159 9.90 -0.25 -12.73
N ALA A 160 8.76 0.42 -12.53
CA ALA A 160 8.49 1.13 -11.27
C ALA A 160 8.29 0.19 -10.08
N LYS A 161 7.84 -1.05 -10.33
CA LYS A 161 7.66 -2.09 -9.31
C LYS A 161 8.93 -2.90 -9.02
N LEU A 162 9.94 -2.86 -9.90
CA LEU A 162 11.26 -3.47 -9.74
C LEU A 162 12.10 -2.68 -8.72
#